data_cdd1217f600149b048016823e9e6fdd7
#
_entry.id   cdd1217f600149b048016823e9e6fdd7
#
_cell.length_a   1.000
_cell.length_b   1.000
_cell.length_c   1.000
_cell.angle_alpha   90.00
_cell.angle_beta   90.00
_cell.angle_gamma   90.00
#
_symmetry.space_group_name_H-M   'P 1'
#
loop_
_entity.id
_entity.type
_entity.pdbx_description
1 polymer ?
#
loop_
_entity_poly.entity_id
_entity_poly.type
_entity_poly.pdbx_seq_one_letter_code
_entity_poly.pdbx_strand_id
1 'polypeptide(L)'
;IFPSAWHGSAMDAINLKAIHKKYGERRLVNYKTISFLDCYIWYPFVKKMRTLRPLNYMPYEKNNALNELENTVGYKPYPRKHGESLFTKLFQNYYLPEKFGLDKRRPHFASLIVSGQVSRDEALIKLEEPIYDPAELEIDINYFCKKLRISRQELNNLIEAPRHHYSDFPNWDGR
;
A
#
# COMPACT_ATOMS: atom_id res chain seq x y z
N ILE A 1 -8.67 -1.02 5.71
CA ILE A 1 -8.90 -2.47 5.86
C ILE A 1 -7.68 -3.17 5.32
N PHE A 2 -7.07 -4.02 6.14
CA PHE A 2 -5.95 -4.88 5.78
C PHE A 2 -6.38 -6.33 5.91
N PRO A 3 -5.79 -7.27 5.16
CA PRO A 3 -5.95 -8.69 5.45
C PRO A 3 -5.59 -8.96 6.92
N SER A 4 -6.38 -9.78 7.60
CA SER A 4 -6.13 -10.14 9.00
C SER A 4 -4.75 -10.80 9.23
N ALA A 5 -4.21 -11.38 8.16
CA ALA A 5 -2.88 -11.99 8.17
C ALA A 5 -1.71 -10.97 8.16
N TRP A 6 -1.97 -9.69 7.94
CA TRP A 6 -0.92 -8.68 7.89
C TRP A 6 -0.72 -8.00 9.24
N HIS A 7 0.55 -7.72 9.56
CA HIS A 7 0.87 -6.93 10.75
C HIS A 7 0.35 -5.49 10.59
N GLY A 8 -0.26 -4.97 11.65
CA GLY A 8 -0.81 -3.60 11.68
C GLY A 8 0.26 -2.51 11.62
N SER A 9 1.49 -2.80 11.98
CA SER A 9 2.61 -1.85 12.00
C SER A 9 3.69 -2.22 11.00
N ALA A 10 3.93 -1.33 10.03
CA ALA A 10 5.09 -1.43 9.13
C ALA A 10 6.44 -1.08 9.81
N MET A 11 6.40 -0.61 11.07
CA MET A 11 7.59 -0.20 11.84
C MET A 11 8.16 -1.30 12.74
N ASP A 12 7.59 -2.51 12.70
CA ASP A 12 8.09 -3.64 13.47
C ASP A 12 9.38 -4.20 12.88
N ALA A 13 10.50 -3.73 13.42
CA ALA A 13 11.83 -4.17 13.01
C ALA A 13 12.11 -5.64 13.31
N ILE A 14 11.44 -6.24 14.31
CA ILE A 14 11.60 -7.65 14.67
C ILE A 14 10.98 -8.50 13.56
N ASN A 15 9.73 -8.19 13.20
CA ASN A 15 9.02 -8.90 12.15
C ASN A 15 9.72 -8.76 10.80
N LEU A 16 10.12 -7.54 10.42
CA LEU A 16 10.86 -7.29 9.19
C LEU A 16 12.16 -8.10 9.11
N LYS A 17 12.96 -8.11 10.18
CA LYS A 17 14.22 -8.87 10.22
C LYS A 17 13.99 -10.37 10.19
N ALA A 18 12.93 -10.87 10.83
CA ALA A 18 12.58 -12.28 10.82
C ALA A 18 12.16 -12.75 9.41
N ILE A 19 11.31 -11.98 8.73
CA ILE A 19 10.93 -12.23 7.34
C ILE A 19 12.16 -12.18 6.43
N HIS A 20 13.00 -11.15 6.58
CA HIS A 20 14.21 -11.01 5.80
C HIS A 20 15.21 -12.16 6.02
N LYS A 21 15.35 -12.65 7.25
CA LYS A 21 16.21 -13.81 7.56
C LYS A 21 15.76 -15.07 6.82
N LYS A 22 14.44 -15.22 6.60
CA LYS A 22 13.88 -16.40 5.92
C LYS A 22 13.91 -16.30 4.39
N TYR A 23 13.65 -15.12 3.85
CA TYR A 23 13.43 -14.94 2.42
C TYR A 23 14.43 -13.98 1.73
N GLY A 24 15.22 -13.25 2.50
CA GLY A 24 16.14 -12.26 1.96
C GLY A 24 17.42 -12.90 1.43
N GLU A 25 17.80 -12.55 0.20
CA GLU A 25 19.02 -13.04 -0.45
C GLU A 25 20.25 -12.19 -0.12
N ARG A 26 20.06 -10.92 0.21
CA ARG A 26 21.15 -9.96 0.45
C ARG A 26 21.05 -9.36 1.84
N ARG A 27 22.19 -9.01 2.45
CA ARG A 27 22.21 -8.35 3.76
C ARG A 27 21.56 -6.98 3.71
N LEU A 28 20.84 -6.60 4.77
CA LEU A 28 20.30 -5.24 4.97
C LEU A 28 21.41 -4.29 5.48
N VAL A 29 22.36 -3.95 4.61
CA VAL A 29 23.57 -3.18 5.02
C VAL A 29 23.21 -1.72 5.33
N ASN A 30 22.46 -1.06 4.46
CA ASN A 30 22.12 0.36 4.58
C ASN A 30 20.65 0.60 4.93
N TYR A 31 19.92 -0.44 5.29
CA TYR A 31 18.50 -0.35 5.65
C TYR A 31 18.36 -0.11 7.15
N LYS A 32 18.11 1.14 7.53
CA LYS A 32 17.91 1.51 8.93
C LYS A 32 16.52 1.02 9.39
N THR A 33 16.50 0.28 10.48
CA THR A 33 15.27 -0.14 11.14
C THR A 33 15.06 0.66 12.42
N ILE A 34 13.81 0.89 12.79
CA ILE A 34 13.42 1.57 14.01
C ILE A 34 12.93 0.51 15.01
N SER A 35 13.46 0.52 16.24
CA SER A 35 12.96 -0.34 17.31
C SER A 35 11.72 0.28 17.97
N PHE A 36 11.02 -0.53 18.78
CA PHE A 36 9.93 -0.03 19.62
C PHE A 36 10.41 1.10 20.55
N LEU A 37 11.56 0.92 21.20
CA LEU A 37 12.14 1.92 22.09
C LEU A 37 12.52 3.21 21.34
N ASP A 38 13.05 3.10 20.11
CA ASP A 38 13.33 4.28 19.29
C ASP A 38 12.05 5.06 19.00
N CYS A 39 10.99 4.37 18.56
CA CYS A 39 9.74 4.99 18.14
C CYS A 39 9.00 5.68 19.28
N TYR A 40 8.87 5.00 20.43
CA TYR A 40 7.99 5.44 21.51
C TYR A 40 8.70 6.17 22.67
N ILE A 41 10.03 6.05 22.78
CA ILE A 41 10.80 6.67 23.85
C ILE A 41 11.88 7.60 23.30
N TRP A 42 12.81 7.08 22.50
CA TRP A 42 13.98 7.85 22.06
C TRP A 42 13.62 9.07 21.22
N TYR A 43 12.85 8.88 20.15
CA TYR A 43 12.50 9.99 19.27
C TYR A 43 11.59 11.02 19.95
N PRO A 44 10.49 10.67 20.65
CA PRO A 44 9.64 11.67 21.30
C PRO A 44 10.31 12.39 22.46
N PHE A 45 10.95 11.67 23.37
CA PHE A 45 11.41 12.22 24.63
C PHE A 45 12.88 12.68 24.61
N VAL A 46 13.79 11.92 24.00
CA VAL A 46 15.23 12.26 23.97
C VAL A 46 15.53 13.19 22.80
N LYS A 47 15.10 12.85 21.59
CA LYS A 47 15.29 13.70 20.38
C LYS A 47 14.27 14.83 20.29
N LYS A 48 13.23 14.83 21.11
CA LYS A 48 12.15 15.82 21.09
C LYS A 48 11.52 16.02 19.71
N MET A 49 11.45 14.96 18.92
CA MET A 49 10.84 14.99 17.60
C MET A 49 9.34 15.19 17.71
N ARG A 50 8.82 16.15 16.97
CA ARG A 50 7.38 16.41 16.89
C ARG A 50 6.87 16.03 15.50
N THR A 51 5.78 15.29 15.46
CA THR A 51 5.07 14.97 14.21
C THR A 51 3.94 15.96 14.04
N LEU A 52 3.98 16.72 12.94
CA LEU A 52 2.90 17.60 12.55
C LEU A 52 2.13 16.99 11.40
N ARG A 53 0.81 17.11 11.44
CA ARG A 53 -0.10 16.67 10.39
C ARG A 53 -0.89 17.89 9.89
N PRO A 54 -0.33 18.68 8.96
CA PRO A 54 -0.90 19.97 8.56
C PRO A 54 -2.35 19.87 8.09
N LEU A 55 -2.69 18.81 7.36
CA LEU A 55 -4.05 18.59 6.85
C LEU A 55 -5.11 18.37 7.95
N ASN A 56 -4.71 18.15 9.21
CA ASN A 56 -5.66 18.10 10.33
C ASN A 56 -6.10 19.50 10.78
N TYR A 57 -5.41 20.54 10.35
CA TYR A 57 -5.62 21.95 10.78
C TYR A 57 -6.13 22.84 9.66
N MET A 58 -6.32 22.32 8.47
CA MET A 58 -6.79 23.07 7.31
C MET A 58 -7.83 22.27 6.53
N PRO A 59 -8.82 22.92 5.92
CA PRO A 59 -9.75 22.25 5.01
C PRO A 59 -8.98 21.62 3.84
N TYR A 60 -9.22 20.37 3.58
CA TYR A 60 -8.62 19.69 2.46
C TYR A 60 -9.69 18.97 1.63
N GLU A 61 -9.83 19.41 0.40
CA GLU A 61 -10.62 18.73 -0.63
C GLU A 61 -9.73 18.33 -1.78
N LYS A 62 -9.80 17.04 -2.14
CA LYS A 62 -8.93 16.46 -3.16
C LYS A 62 -9.07 17.17 -4.50
N ASN A 63 -10.29 17.46 -4.94
CA ASN A 63 -10.53 18.08 -6.24
C ASN A 63 -10.00 19.50 -6.31
N ASN A 64 -10.18 20.29 -5.25
CA ASN A 64 -9.64 21.65 -5.17
C ASN A 64 -8.11 21.64 -5.21
N ALA A 65 -7.48 20.71 -4.45
CA ALA A 65 -6.03 20.56 -4.44
C ALA A 65 -5.48 20.13 -5.82
N LEU A 66 -6.18 19.24 -6.54
CA LEU A 66 -5.79 18.85 -7.90
C LEU A 66 -5.88 20.01 -8.88
N ASN A 67 -6.98 20.79 -8.86
CA ASN A 67 -7.17 21.95 -9.70
C ASN A 67 -6.08 23.02 -9.45
N GLU A 68 -5.75 23.27 -8.18
CA GLU A 68 -4.69 24.21 -7.81
C GLU A 68 -3.32 23.76 -8.32
N LEU A 69 -2.98 22.49 -8.15
CA LEU A 69 -1.73 21.92 -8.63
C LEU A 69 -1.63 21.90 -10.17
N GLU A 70 -2.73 21.60 -10.86
CA GLU A 70 -2.78 21.64 -12.32
C GLU A 70 -2.54 23.07 -12.83
N ASN A 71 -3.21 24.07 -12.24
CA ASN A 71 -3.10 25.46 -12.65
C ASN A 71 -1.76 26.10 -12.26
N THR A 72 -1.16 25.69 -11.14
CA THR A 72 0.03 26.36 -10.58
C THR A 72 1.33 25.77 -11.11
N VAL A 73 1.41 24.43 -11.20
CA VAL A 73 2.65 23.72 -11.55
C VAL A 73 2.49 22.77 -12.73
N GLY A 74 1.34 22.78 -13.40
CA GLY A 74 1.07 21.90 -14.56
C GLY A 74 1.00 20.42 -14.20
N TYR A 75 0.60 20.10 -12.96
CA TYR A 75 0.45 18.71 -12.52
C TYR A 75 -0.60 17.99 -13.35
N LYS A 76 -0.28 16.79 -13.81
CA LYS A 76 -1.23 15.91 -14.51
C LYS A 76 -1.64 14.78 -13.57
N PRO A 77 -2.92 14.72 -13.15
CA PRO A 77 -3.38 13.66 -12.28
C PRO A 77 -3.30 12.30 -12.98
N TYR A 78 -2.89 11.28 -12.22
CA TYR A 78 -2.96 9.91 -12.72
C TYR A 78 -4.42 9.45 -12.76
N PRO A 79 -4.81 8.67 -13.78
CA PRO A 79 -6.19 8.17 -13.94
C PRO A 79 -6.65 7.35 -12.73
N ARG A 80 -5.71 6.67 -12.07
CA ARG A 80 -5.95 5.84 -10.89
C ARG A 80 -4.92 6.11 -9.81
N LYS A 81 -5.33 6.03 -8.55
CA LYS A 81 -4.42 6.12 -7.41
C LYS A 81 -3.36 5.01 -7.51
N HIS A 82 -2.09 5.39 -7.30
CA HIS A 82 -0.91 4.53 -7.43
C HIS A 82 -0.59 4.05 -8.85
N GLY A 83 -1.14 4.72 -9.87
CA GLY A 83 -0.84 4.44 -11.28
C GLY A 83 0.57 4.87 -11.73
N GLU A 84 1.28 5.64 -10.89
CA GLU A 84 2.65 6.11 -11.16
C GLU A 84 3.71 4.99 -11.12
N SER A 85 3.44 3.91 -10.42
CA SER A 85 4.34 2.75 -10.31
C SER A 85 3.65 1.48 -10.77
N LEU A 86 4.19 0.85 -11.81
CA LEU A 86 3.66 -0.42 -12.31
C LEU A 86 3.60 -1.50 -11.22
N PHE A 87 4.64 -1.62 -10.40
CA PHE A 87 4.65 -2.56 -9.28
C PHE A 87 3.49 -2.31 -8.34
N THR A 88 3.32 -1.06 -7.89
CA THR A 88 2.24 -0.69 -6.97
C THR A 88 0.86 -0.87 -7.58
N LYS A 89 0.72 -0.53 -8.87
CA LYS A 89 -0.51 -0.70 -9.63
C LYS A 89 -0.92 -2.19 -9.72
N LEU A 90 -0.01 -3.07 -10.16
CA LEU A 90 -0.27 -4.52 -10.21
C LEU A 90 -0.51 -5.13 -8.83
N PHE A 91 0.29 -4.74 -7.84
CA PHE A 91 0.13 -5.24 -6.49
C PHE A 91 -1.25 -4.89 -5.91
N GLN A 92 -1.69 -3.65 -6.04
CA GLN A 92 -2.95 -3.20 -5.45
C GLN A 92 -4.20 -3.60 -6.24
N ASN A 93 -4.11 -3.60 -7.57
CA ASN A 93 -5.29 -3.77 -8.42
C ASN A 93 -5.42 -5.19 -9.01
N TYR A 94 -4.39 -6.02 -8.90
CA TYR A 94 -4.41 -7.40 -9.35
C TYR A 94 -4.04 -8.38 -8.23
N TYR A 95 -2.82 -8.30 -7.68
CA TYR A 95 -2.36 -9.27 -6.69
C TYR A 95 -3.20 -9.29 -5.41
N LEU A 96 -3.56 -8.13 -4.86
CA LEU A 96 -4.40 -8.06 -3.65
C LEU A 96 -5.82 -8.57 -3.86
N PRO A 97 -6.54 -8.21 -4.95
CA PRO A 97 -7.84 -8.79 -5.26
C PRO A 97 -7.78 -10.30 -5.46
N GLU A 98 -6.87 -10.80 -6.30
CA GLU A 98 -6.77 -12.22 -6.63
C GLU A 98 -6.38 -13.07 -5.42
N LYS A 99 -5.32 -12.67 -4.71
CA LYS A 99 -4.83 -13.46 -3.58
C LYS A 99 -5.65 -13.29 -2.31
N PHE A 100 -6.09 -12.08 -1.99
CA PHE A 100 -6.70 -11.74 -0.71
C PHE A 100 -8.17 -11.36 -0.78
N GLY A 101 -8.74 -11.21 -1.98
CA GLY A 101 -10.10 -10.68 -2.15
C GLY A 101 -10.24 -9.22 -1.72
N LEU A 102 -9.16 -8.45 -1.75
CA LEU A 102 -9.09 -7.10 -1.20
C LEU A 102 -9.11 -6.04 -2.29
N ASP A 103 -10.23 -5.36 -2.45
CA ASP A 103 -10.35 -4.17 -3.29
C ASP A 103 -10.01 -2.90 -2.50
N LYS A 104 -8.88 -2.29 -2.79
CA LYS A 104 -8.39 -1.06 -2.13
C LYS A 104 -9.23 0.18 -2.44
N ARG A 105 -10.11 0.15 -3.44
CA ARG A 105 -11.05 1.25 -3.73
C ARG A 105 -12.06 1.42 -2.59
N ARG A 106 -12.50 0.32 -1.96
CA ARG A 106 -13.48 0.33 -0.87
C ARG A 106 -13.07 1.22 0.31
N PRO A 107 -11.89 1.08 0.93
CA PRO A 107 -11.47 1.97 2.01
C PRO A 107 -11.24 3.42 1.55
N HIS A 108 -10.88 3.65 0.28
CA HIS A 108 -10.78 5.00 -0.26
C HIS A 108 -12.14 5.67 -0.37
N PHE A 109 -13.12 5.00 -0.96
CA PHE A 109 -14.48 5.52 -1.04
C PHE A 109 -15.10 5.70 0.34
N ALA A 110 -14.86 4.77 1.28
CA ALA A 110 -15.31 4.95 2.65
C ALA A 110 -14.78 6.26 3.27
N SER A 111 -13.50 6.59 3.08
CA SER A 111 -12.94 7.86 3.55
C SER A 111 -13.57 9.08 2.87
N LEU A 112 -13.81 9.02 1.55
CA LEU A 112 -14.43 10.12 0.80
C LEU A 112 -15.90 10.32 1.20
N ILE A 113 -16.64 9.26 1.47
CA ILE A 113 -18.01 9.32 1.95
C ILE A 113 -18.06 9.97 3.34
N VAL A 114 -17.19 9.51 4.26
CA VAL A 114 -17.14 10.06 5.63
C VAL A 114 -16.76 11.55 5.64
N SER A 115 -15.91 11.99 4.70
CA SER A 115 -15.54 13.40 4.55
C SER A 115 -16.51 14.22 3.68
N GLY A 116 -17.62 13.65 3.22
CA GLY A 116 -18.64 14.34 2.42
C GLY A 116 -18.21 14.68 0.99
N GLN A 117 -17.12 14.13 0.49
CA GLN A 117 -16.59 14.43 -0.86
C GLN A 117 -17.25 13.59 -1.96
N VAL A 118 -17.84 12.47 -1.63
CA VAL A 118 -18.52 11.55 -2.58
C VAL A 118 -19.74 10.97 -1.88
N SER A 119 -20.87 10.84 -2.58
CA SER A 119 -22.03 10.13 -2.07
C SER A 119 -21.80 8.61 -2.03
N ARG A 120 -22.59 7.91 -1.22
CA ARG A 120 -22.52 6.45 -1.16
C ARG A 120 -22.89 5.81 -2.51
N ASP A 121 -23.91 6.35 -3.17
CA ASP A 121 -24.42 5.81 -4.43
C ASP A 121 -23.41 5.97 -5.56
N GLU A 122 -22.79 7.15 -5.68
CA GLU A 122 -21.68 7.36 -6.62
C GLU A 122 -20.50 6.41 -6.35
N ALA A 123 -20.17 6.16 -5.09
CA ALA A 123 -19.11 5.25 -4.74
C ALA A 123 -19.44 3.79 -5.11
N LEU A 124 -20.71 3.37 -4.95
CA LEU A 124 -21.15 2.03 -5.35
C LEU A 124 -21.09 1.86 -6.87
N ILE A 125 -21.58 2.83 -7.65
CA ILE A 125 -21.49 2.81 -9.12
C ILE A 125 -20.02 2.65 -9.56
N LYS A 126 -19.10 3.44 -8.98
CA LYS A 126 -17.67 3.34 -9.30
C LYS A 126 -17.03 2.02 -8.88
N LEU A 127 -17.58 1.33 -7.90
CA LEU A 127 -17.09 -0.01 -7.50
C LEU A 127 -17.54 -1.13 -8.45
N GLU A 128 -18.58 -0.90 -9.26
CA GLU A 128 -19.00 -1.85 -10.30
C GLU A 128 -18.05 -1.86 -11.51
N GLU A 129 -17.30 -0.76 -11.73
CA GLU A 129 -16.28 -0.71 -12.76
C GLU A 129 -15.19 -1.77 -12.52
N PRO A 130 -14.63 -2.41 -13.57
CA PRO A 130 -13.50 -3.32 -13.44
C PRO A 130 -12.34 -2.66 -12.70
N ILE A 131 -11.70 -3.41 -11.78
CA ILE A 131 -10.52 -2.91 -11.06
C ILE A 131 -9.35 -2.66 -12.02
N TYR A 132 -9.26 -3.46 -13.07
CA TYR A 132 -8.21 -3.40 -14.09
C TYR A 132 -8.84 -3.59 -15.46
N ASP A 133 -8.38 -2.84 -16.46
CA ASP A 133 -8.68 -3.15 -17.83
C ASP A 133 -7.98 -4.45 -18.24
N PRO A 134 -8.68 -5.45 -18.84
CA PRO A 134 -8.08 -6.75 -19.14
C PRO A 134 -6.90 -6.67 -20.11
N ALA A 135 -6.98 -5.80 -21.14
CA ALA A 135 -5.91 -5.67 -22.12
C ALA A 135 -4.68 -4.99 -21.50
N GLU A 136 -4.90 -3.94 -20.70
CA GLU A 136 -3.84 -3.27 -19.98
C GLU A 136 -3.19 -4.22 -18.95
N LEU A 137 -3.97 -5.05 -18.25
CA LEU A 137 -3.48 -6.02 -17.29
C LEU A 137 -2.49 -7.01 -17.93
N GLU A 138 -2.80 -7.55 -19.10
CA GLU A 138 -1.91 -8.49 -19.78
C GLU A 138 -0.58 -7.84 -20.19
N ILE A 139 -0.61 -6.61 -20.67
CA ILE A 139 0.60 -5.85 -21.00
C ILE A 139 1.45 -5.64 -19.74
N ASP A 140 0.82 -5.21 -18.65
CA ASP A 140 1.50 -4.88 -17.40
C ASP A 140 2.07 -6.13 -16.72
N ILE A 141 1.38 -7.27 -16.77
CA ILE A 141 1.90 -8.55 -16.23
C ILE A 141 3.10 -9.02 -17.04
N ASN A 142 3.04 -8.96 -18.36
CA ASN A 142 4.16 -9.38 -19.21
C ASN A 142 5.40 -8.52 -18.94
N TYR A 143 5.23 -7.21 -18.80
CA TYR A 143 6.31 -6.32 -18.43
C TYR A 143 6.86 -6.60 -17.03
N PHE A 144 5.98 -6.82 -16.05
CA PHE A 144 6.34 -7.16 -14.66
C PHE A 144 7.16 -8.45 -14.59
N CYS A 145 6.68 -9.50 -15.23
CA CYS A 145 7.39 -10.79 -15.28
C CYS A 145 8.77 -10.66 -15.92
N LYS A 146 8.87 -9.93 -17.03
CA LYS A 146 10.15 -9.63 -17.69
C LYS A 146 11.11 -8.88 -16.77
N LYS A 147 10.64 -7.87 -16.04
CA LYS A 147 11.48 -7.07 -15.12
C LYS A 147 11.98 -7.86 -13.92
N LEU A 148 11.14 -8.71 -13.36
CA LEU A 148 11.50 -9.57 -12.23
C LEU A 148 12.19 -10.88 -12.66
N ARG A 149 12.28 -11.15 -13.96
CA ARG A 149 12.84 -12.39 -14.52
C ARG A 149 12.12 -13.63 -14.00
N ILE A 150 10.81 -13.55 -13.89
CA ILE A 150 9.92 -14.67 -13.54
C ILE A 150 8.99 -15.00 -14.71
N SER A 151 8.56 -16.24 -14.79
CA SER A 151 7.53 -16.68 -15.72
C SER A 151 6.14 -16.28 -15.25
N ARG A 152 5.15 -16.30 -16.15
CA ARG A 152 3.73 -16.15 -15.79
C ARG A 152 3.28 -17.24 -14.81
N GLN A 153 3.76 -18.47 -15.00
CA GLN A 153 3.44 -19.59 -14.11
C GLN A 153 3.96 -19.37 -12.70
N GLU A 154 5.18 -18.84 -12.54
CA GLU A 154 5.71 -18.49 -11.22
C GLU A 154 4.89 -17.39 -10.55
N LEU A 155 4.44 -16.38 -11.29
CA LEU A 155 3.53 -15.36 -10.75
C LEU A 155 2.20 -15.96 -10.28
N ASN A 156 1.61 -16.84 -11.08
CA ASN A 156 0.37 -17.54 -10.71
C ASN A 156 0.59 -18.42 -9.46
N ASN A 157 1.68 -19.14 -9.39
CA ASN A 157 2.04 -19.94 -8.21
C ASN A 157 2.18 -19.07 -6.95
N LEU A 158 2.73 -17.85 -7.08
CA LEU A 158 2.81 -16.90 -5.96
C LEU A 158 1.44 -16.40 -5.50
N ILE A 159 0.49 -16.22 -6.44
CA ILE A 159 -0.89 -15.81 -6.11
C ILE A 159 -1.61 -16.97 -5.40
N GLU A 160 -1.48 -18.19 -5.90
CA GLU A 160 -2.14 -19.38 -5.37
C GLU A 160 -1.49 -19.92 -4.08
N ALA A 161 -0.23 -19.60 -3.84
CA ALA A 161 0.51 -20.05 -2.65
C ALA A 161 -0.24 -19.74 -1.34
N PRO A 162 -0.12 -20.59 -0.31
CA PRO A 162 -0.75 -20.40 0.99
C PRO A 162 -0.40 -19.01 1.57
N ARG A 163 -1.37 -18.39 2.24
CA ARG A 163 -1.17 -17.11 2.92
C ARG A 163 -0.43 -17.36 4.22
N HIS A 164 0.63 -16.60 4.46
CA HIS A 164 1.28 -16.55 5.75
C HIS A 164 0.61 -15.52 6.65
N HIS A 165 0.57 -15.80 7.95
CA HIS A 165 0.14 -14.85 8.96
C HIS A 165 1.38 -14.14 9.54
N TYR A 166 1.25 -12.86 9.91
CA TYR A 166 2.38 -12.13 10.48
C TYR A 166 2.91 -12.76 11.77
N SER A 167 2.04 -13.44 12.53
CA SER A 167 2.41 -14.19 13.75
C SER A 167 3.22 -15.45 13.49
N ASP A 168 3.35 -15.90 12.23
CA ASP A 168 4.26 -16.98 11.86
C ASP A 168 5.74 -16.58 12.02
N PHE A 169 5.96 -15.29 12.24
CA PHE A 169 7.26 -14.68 12.45
C PHE A 169 7.31 -13.92 13.78
N PRO A 170 8.47 -13.87 14.45
CA PRO A 170 8.66 -13.00 15.60
C PRO A 170 8.21 -11.57 15.32
N ASN A 171 7.50 -10.95 16.24
CA ASN A 171 6.92 -9.61 16.10
C ASN A 171 6.75 -8.95 17.47
N TRP A 172 6.32 -7.67 17.50
CA TRP A 172 6.11 -6.94 18.76
C TRP A 172 4.96 -7.48 19.60
N ASP A 173 3.93 -8.06 18.97
CA ASP A 173 2.72 -8.52 19.65
C ASP A 173 2.93 -9.86 20.38
N GLY A 174 3.91 -10.62 19.95
CA GLY A 174 4.22 -11.96 20.46
C GLY A 174 5.19 -12.02 21.65
N ARG A 175 5.34 -10.93 22.40
CA ARG A 175 6.19 -10.85 23.60
C ARG A 175 5.44 -11.02 24.88
#